data_4ce852be6f200e21dc0dc9bfa4e8a1d3
#
_entry.id   4ce852be6f200e21dc0dc9bfa4e8a1d3
#
_cell.length_a   1.000
_cell.length_b   1.000
_cell.length_c   1.000
_cell.angle_alpha   90.00
_cell.angle_beta   90.00
_cell.angle_gamma   90.00
#
_symmetry.space_group_name_H-M   'P 1'
#
loop_
_entity.id
_entity.type
_entity.pdbx_description
1 polymer ?
#
loop_
_entity_poly.entity_id
_entity_poly.type
_entity_poly.pdbx_seq_one_letter_code
_entity_poly.pdbx_strand_id
1 'polypeptide(L)'
;MTGTMVRCDGLVQVYGTPGQEVTALRGVDLTVAEAETVALLGPSGAGKSTLLWLFAGLLRPTAGIVEVCSRRLSDLTQKSAAEMRLRDVGVVMQNPGRNLLPYETAIGNLLIAQAPTRRSWAAKRRRSVALLDSVGLANLARRPAGRLSGGEQQRLAVAVALANGPRLLLADEPTSQLDHGSAAAVIELIRAANQDLGTTVVVVTHDQAVGSVLGRTVTIRDGRVGTEGHAGEDFLVISRDGSVQLPTEVLEAALPPGSLARAIPTAEGVELRRVDVARG
;
A
#
# COMPACT_ATOMS: atom_id res chain seq x y z
N MET A 1 -6.92 -5.00 -22.66
CA MET A 1 -7.36 -4.03 -21.62
C MET A 1 -7.02 -4.66 -20.29
N THR A 2 -6.07 -4.10 -19.57
CA THR A 2 -5.71 -4.56 -18.20
C THR A 2 -6.89 -4.29 -17.27
N GLY A 3 -7.31 -5.30 -16.51
CA GLY A 3 -8.39 -5.16 -15.51
C GLY A 3 -8.01 -4.19 -14.39
N THR A 4 -9.00 -3.71 -13.65
CA THR A 4 -8.78 -2.85 -12.47
C THR A 4 -8.74 -3.72 -11.21
N MET A 5 -7.66 -3.63 -10.44
CA MET A 5 -7.50 -4.34 -9.16
C MET A 5 -8.05 -3.55 -7.99
N VAL A 6 -7.75 -2.25 -7.94
CA VAL A 6 -8.25 -1.33 -6.92
C VAL A 6 -8.80 -0.08 -7.59
N ARG A 7 -9.96 0.39 -7.13
CA ARG A 7 -10.55 1.65 -7.55
C ARG A 7 -11.13 2.40 -6.36
N CYS A 8 -10.76 3.65 -6.23
CA CYS A 8 -11.34 4.60 -5.28
C CYS A 8 -11.92 5.78 -6.03
N ASP A 9 -13.17 6.14 -5.69
CA ASP A 9 -13.85 7.32 -6.23
C ASP A 9 -14.34 8.18 -5.05
N GLY A 10 -13.75 9.35 -4.86
CA GLY A 10 -14.11 10.31 -3.82
C GLY A 10 -14.04 9.73 -2.41
N LEU A 11 -13.06 8.87 -2.13
CA LEU A 11 -12.96 8.14 -0.88
C LEU A 11 -12.71 9.07 0.31
N VAL A 12 -13.57 9.00 1.32
CA VAL A 12 -13.43 9.72 2.60
C VAL A 12 -13.38 8.71 3.74
N GLN A 13 -12.45 8.94 4.67
CA GLN A 13 -12.36 8.17 5.90
C GLN A 13 -12.23 9.11 7.11
N VAL A 14 -13.15 8.96 8.04
CA VAL A 14 -13.20 9.72 9.30
C VAL A 14 -13.08 8.75 10.46
N TYR A 15 -12.26 9.11 11.44
CA TYR A 15 -12.12 8.41 12.72
C TYR A 15 -12.63 9.30 13.86
N GLY A 16 -13.04 8.69 14.94
CA GLY A 16 -13.41 9.39 16.17
C GLY A 16 -14.89 9.28 16.52
N THR A 17 -15.27 9.99 17.58
CA THR A 17 -16.65 10.13 18.06
C THR A 17 -17.18 11.52 17.71
N PRO A 18 -18.50 11.73 17.66
CA PRO A 18 -19.08 13.05 17.40
C PRO A 18 -18.44 14.16 18.25
N GLY A 19 -17.90 15.19 17.60
CA GLY A 19 -17.20 16.29 18.23
C GLY A 19 -15.68 16.12 18.39
N GLN A 20 -15.12 14.95 18.11
CA GLN A 20 -13.67 14.66 18.08
C GLN A 20 -13.31 13.85 16.84
N GLU A 21 -13.69 14.34 15.68
CA GLU A 21 -13.50 13.64 14.43
C GLU A 21 -12.17 14.04 13.77
N VAL A 22 -11.43 13.04 13.27
CA VAL A 22 -10.21 13.22 12.48
C VAL A 22 -10.44 12.65 11.10
N THR A 23 -10.42 13.50 10.10
CA THR A 23 -10.52 13.07 8.70
C THR A 23 -9.16 12.62 8.21
N ALA A 24 -8.99 11.32 8.05
CA ALA A 24 -7.75 10.70 7.58
C ALA A 24 -7.62 10.68 6.04
N LEU A 25 -8.74 10.56 5.31
CA LEU A 25 -8.79 10.62 3.84
C LEU A 25 -9.87 11.60 3.39
N ARG A 26 -9.57 12.43 2.40
CA ARG A 26 -10.37 13.60 1.99
C ARG A 26 -10.66 13.60 0.49
N GLY A 27 -11.46 12.65 0.03
CA GLY A 27 -11.84 12.56 -1.38
C GLY A 27 -10.73 11.98 -2.26
N VAL A 28 -10.17 10.83 -1.85
CA VAL A 28 -9.12 10.15 -2.63
C VAL A 28 -9.73 9.49 -3.87
N ASP A 29 -9.18 9.85 -5.02
CA ASP A 29 -9.39 9.17 -6.30
C ASP A 29 -8.09 8.41 -6.66
N LEU A 30 -8.17 7.09 -6.85
CA LEU A 30 -7.02 6.26 -7.17
C LEU A 30 -7.48 5.01 -7.92
N THR A 31 -6.76 4.67 -8.97
CA THR A 31 -6.95 3.40 -9.68
C THR A 31 -5.63 2.66 -9.76
N VAL A 32 -5.65 1.35 -9.45
CA VAL A 32 -4.51 0.44 -9.61
C VAL A 32 -4.94 -0.67 -10.56
N ALA A 33 -4.17 -0.87 -11.63
CA ALA A 33 -4.44 -1.92 -12.62
C ALA A 33 -4.03 -3.31 -12.10
N GLU A 34 -4.54 -4.36 -12.74
CA GLU A 34 -4.06 -5.73 -12.47
C GLU A 34 -2.58 -5.87 -12.88
N ALA A 35 -1.82 -6.60 -12.06
CA ALA A 35 -0.37 -6.81 -12.19
C ALA A 35 0.47 -5.52 -12.13
N GLU A 36 -0.11 -4.39 -11.72
CA GLU A 36 0.62 -3.15 -11.48
C GLU A 36 1.31 -3.17 -10.12
N THR A 37 2.44 -2.46 -10.01
CA THR A 37 3.11 -2.18 -8.75
C THR A 37 3.06 -0.68 -8.47
N VAL A 38 2.53 -0.31 -7.30
CA VAL A 38 2.37 1.09 -6.87
C VAL A 38 2.99 1.31 -5.51
N ALA A 39 3.81 2.35 -5.38
CA ALA A 39 4.29 2.83 -4.08
C ALA A 39 3.47 4.04 -3.62
N LEU A 40 2.88 3.94 -2.43
CA LEU A 40 2.20 5.04 -1.75
C LEU A 40 3.20 5.78 -0.87
N LEU A 41 3.58 6.98 -1.26
CA LEU A 41 4.55 7.85 -0.58
C LEU A 41 3.85 8.92 0.26
N GLY A 42 4.57 9.54 1.18
CA GLY A 42 4.11 10.70 1.94
C GLY A 42 4.51 10.67 3.41
N PRO A 43 4.31 11.78 4.14
CA PRO A 43 4.69 11.89 5.54
C PRO A 43 3.87 10.95 6.46
N SER A 44 4.35 10.75 7.68
CA SER A 44 3.60 10.05 8.72
C SER A 44 2.28 10.76 8.99
N GLY A 45 1.19 10.00 9.19
CA GLY A 45 -0.14 10.56 9.41
C GLY A 45 -0.89 11.01 8.15
N ALA A 46 -0.29 10.93 6.95
CA ALA A 46 -0.94 11.34 5.69
C ALA A 46 -2.14 10.49 5.25
N GLY A 47 -2.44 9.37 5.92
CA GLY A 47 -3.54 8.48 5.57
C GLY A 47 -3.15 7.21 4.80
N LYS A 48 -1.86 6.99 4.52
CA LYS A 48 -1.37 5.84 3.72
C LYS A 48 -1.78 4.48 4.29
N SER A 49 -1.51 4.21 5.56
CA SER A 49 -1.91 2.95 6.22
C SER A 49 -3.43 2.81 6.30
N THR A 50 -4.16 3.92 6.47
CA THR A 50 -5.63 3.93 6.42
C THR A 50 -6.13 3.43 5.06
N LEU A 51 -5.54 3.93 3.97
CA LEU A 51 -5.86 3.52 2.61
C LEU A 51 -5.57 2.03 2.41
N LEU A 52 -4.41 1.56 2.86
CA LEU A 52 -4.02 0.15 2.79
C LEU A 52 -4.99 -0.75 3.60
N TRP A 53 -5.43 -0.34 4.77
CA TRP A 53 -6.39 -1.12 5.58
C TRP A 53 -7.79 -1.14 4.95
N LEU A 54 -8.20 -0.09 4.28
CA LEU A 54 -9.40 -0.11 3.43
C LEU A 54 -9.25 -1.14 2.32
N PHE A 55 -8.15 -1.14 1.55
CA PHE A 55 -7.92 -2.12 0.50
C PHE A 55 -7.88 -3.56 1.02
N ALA A 56 -7.39 -3.77 2.23
CA ALA A 56 -7.45 -5.06 2.91
C ALA A 56 -8.86 -5.45 3.37
N GLY A 57 -9.87 -4.58 3.26
CA GLY A 57 -11.21 -4.80 3.81
C GLY A 57 -11.21 -4.95 5.33
N LEU A 58 -10.25 -4.31 6.02
CA LEU A 58 -10.19 -4.22 7.48
C LEU A 58 -10.99 -3.03 8.00
N LEU A 59 -11.18 -2.03 7.15
CA LEU A 59 -12.00 -0.85 7.42
C LEU A 59 -13.13 -0.76 6.39
N ARG A 60 -14.21 -0.09 6.76
CA ARG A 60 -15.26 0.34 5.84
C ARG A 60 -15.10 1.82 5.54
N PRO A 61 -15.22 2.26 4.27
CA PRO A 61 -15.17 3.67 3.95
C PRO A 61 -16.31 4.43 4.61
N THR A 62 -16.04 5.66 5.08
CA THR A 62 -17.07 6.55 5.63
C THR A 62 -17.94 7.11 4.50
N ALA A 63 -17.32 7.48 3.36
CA ALA A 63 -18.02 7.90 2.14
C ALA A 63 -17.17 7.60 0.90
N GLY A 64 -17.77 7.73 -0.27
CA GLY A 64 -17.15 7.39 -1.55
C GLY A 64 -17.27 5.91 -1.90
N ILE A 65 -16.61 5.52 -2.99
CA ILE A 65 -16.64 4.15 -3.51
C ILE A 65 -15.24 3.56 -3.42
N VAL A 66 -15.13 2.34 -2.90
CA VAL A 66 -13.89 1.54 -2.94
C VAL A 66 -14.22 0.16 -3.48
N GLU A 67 -13.57 -0.21 -4.56
CA GLU A 67 -13.63 -1.53 -5.17
C GLU A 67 -12.24 -2.18 -5.11
N VAL A 68 -12.18 -3.44 -4.64
CA VAL A 68 -10.95 -4.23 -4.56
C VAL A 68 -11.23 -5.63 -5.07
N CYS A 69 -10.41 -6.14 -5.98
CA CYS A 69 -10.60 -7.45 -6.60
C CYS A 69 -12.02 -7.62 -7.16
N SER A 70 -12.55 -6.58 -7.83
CA SER A 70 -13.92 -6.51 -8.38
C SER A 70 -15.03 -6.62 -7.33
N ARG A 71 -14.76 -6.28 -6.08
CA ARG A 71 -15.74 -6.28 -4.98
C ARG A 71 -15.84 -4.89 -4.37
N ARG A 72 -17.05 -4.38 -4.24
CA ARG A 72 -17.32 -3.11 -3.57
C ARG A 72 -17.30 -3.31 -2.05
N LEU A 73 -16.42 -2.58 -1.36
CA LEU A 73 -16.16 -2.81 0.09
C LEU A 73 -17.37 -2.47 0.97
N SER A 74 -18.18 -1.47 0.59
CA SER A 74 -19.43 -1.12 1.31
C SER A 74 -20.41 -2.29 1.41
N ASP A 75 -20.40 -3.18 0.40
CA ASP A 75 -21.38 -4.26 0.26
C ASP A 75 -20.92 -5.56 0.95
N LEU A 76 -19.64 -5.59 1.42
CA LEU A 76 -19.09 -6.77 2.05
C LEU A 76 -19.60 -6.93 3.49
N THR A 77 -20.02 -8.14 3.81
CA THR A 77 -20.18 -8.61 5.19
C THR A 77 -18.81 -8.89 5.81
N GLN A 78 -18.72 -9.01 7.13
CA GLN A 78 -17.45 -9.42 7.77
C GLN A 78 -16.94 -10.78 7.24
N LYS A 79 -17.84 -11.71 6.96
CA LYS A 79 -17.51 -13.02 6.40
C LYS A 79 -16.92 -12.90 4.99
N SER A 80 -17.57 -12.14 4.09
CA SER A 80 -17.09 -11.97 2.71
C SER A 80 -15.78 -11.16 2.65
N ALA A 81 -15.57 -10.20 3.55
CA ALA A 81 -14.30 -9.50 3.69
C ALA A 81 -13.17 -10.45 4.17
N ALA A 82 -13.46 -11.34 5.13
CA ALA A 82 -12.51 -12.36 5.56
C ALA A 82 -12.17 -13.36 4.44
N GLU A 83 -13.16 -13.76 3.63
CA GLU A 83 -12.94 -14.60 2.45
C GLU A 83 -12.09 -13.91 1.38
N MET A 84 -12.29 -12.60 1.16
CA MET A 84 -11.45 -11.80 0.27
C MET A 84 -10.00 -11.78 0.75
N ARG A 85 -9.75 -11.51 2.04
CA ARG A 85 -8.39 -11.56 2.62
C ARG A 85 -7.76 -12.94 2.52
N LEU A 86 -8.53 -13.99 2.71
CA LEU A 86 -8.02 -15.36 2.62
C LEU A 86 -7.56 -15.72 1.20
N ARG A 87 -8.30 -15.28 0.17
CA ARG A 87 -8.13 -15.76 -1.20
C ARG A 87 -7.43 -14.79 -2.12
N ASP A 88 -7.77 -13.50 -1.96
CA ASP A 88 -7.45 -12.50 -2.99
C ASP A 88 -6.45 -11.45 -2.50
N VAL A 89 -6.31 -11.25 -1.17
CA VAL A 89 -5.47 -10.18 -0.61
C VAL A 89 -4.46 -10.73 0.39
N GLY A 90 -3.18 -10.53 0.12
CA GLY A 90 -2.11 -10.74 1.10
C GLY A 90 -1.74 -9.41 1.78
N VAL A 91 -1.44 -9.44 3.08
CA VAL A 91 -1.07 -8.23 3.83
C VAL A 91 0.23 -8.46 4.57
N VAL A 92 1.20 -7.57 4.36
CA VAL A 92 2.46 -7.48 5.12
C VAL A 92 2.38 -6.22 5.99
N MET A 93 2.42 -6.41 7.29
CA MET A 93 2.36 -5.31 8.27
C MET A 93 3.75 -4.76 8.54
N GLN A 94 3.84 -3.50 8.97
CA GLN A 94 5.09 -2.83 9.33
C GLN A 94 5.93 -3.62 10.35
N ASN A 95 5.26 -4.23 11.35
CA ASN A 95 5.91 -5.11 12.32
C ASN A 95 5.59 -6.56 11.96
N PRO A 96 6.59 -7.39 11.60
CA PRO A 96 6.38 -8.79 11.23
C PRO A 96 5.73 -9.62 12.33
N GLY A 97 5.89 -9.25 13.61
CA GLY A 97 5.21 -9.89 14.73
C GLY A 97 3.68 -9.83 14.67
N ARG A 98 3.11 -8.93 13.87
CA ARG A 98 1.65 -8.88 13.60
C ARG A 98 1.20 -9.87 12.52
N ASN A 99 2.12 -10.34 11.70
CA ASN A 99 1.86 -11.35 10.67
C ASN A 99 2.14 -12.77 11.14
N LEU A 100 2.98 -12.94 12.18
CA LEU A 100 3.55 -14.22 12.56
C LEU A 100 3.07 -14.67 13.95
N LEU A 101 2.94 -15.97 14.09
CA LEU A 101 2.79 -16.64 15.37
C LEU A 101 4.19 -16.98 15.90
N PRO A 102 4.69 -16.27 16.91
CA PRO A 102 6.11 -16.32 17.29
C PRO A 102 6.55 -17.69 17.85
N TYR A 103 5.62 -18.43 18.42
CA TYR A 103 5.90 -19.77 19.00
C TYR A 103 5.83 -20.89 17.94
N GLU A 104 5.18 -20.63 16.81
CA GLU A 104 5.10 -21.56 15.70
C GLU A 104 6.39 -21.53 14.85
N THR A 105 6.68 -22.66 14.23
CA THR A 105 7.80 -22.75 13.28
C THR A 105 7.56 -21.91 12.02
N ALA A 106 8.62 -21.59 11.27
CA ALA A 106 8.47 -20.87 10.01
C ALA A 106 7.52 -21.60 9.05
N ILE A 107 7.65 -22.93 8.90
CA ILE A 107 6.73 -23.72 8.08
C ILE A 107 5.33 -23.82 8.70
N GLY A 108 5.22 -23.84 10.03
CA GLY A 108 3.96 -23.84 10.76
C GLY A 108 3.12 -22.60 10.46
N ASN A 109 3.74 -21.42 10.46
CA ASN A 109 3.10 -20.15 10.09
C ASN A 109 2.48 -20.22 8.68
N LEU A 110 3.19 -20.76 7.70
CA LEU A 110 2.69 -20.92 6.33
C LEU A 110 1.56 -21.94 6.24
N LEU A 111 1.64 -23.05 6.97
CA LEU A 111 0.58 -24.06 7.00
C LEU A 111 -0.70 -23.54 7.64
N ILE A 112 -0.59 -22.76 8.71
CA ILE A 112 -1.71 -22.11 9.40
C ILE A 112 -2.39 -21.09 8.47
N ALA A 113 -1.64 -20.26 7.76
CA ALA A 113 -2.18 -19.31 6.80
C ALA A 113 -2.99 -20.01 5.68
N GLN A 114 -2.60 -21.22 5.31
CA GLN A 114 -3.30 -22.05 4.32
C GLN A 114 -4.41 -22.92 4.91
N ALA A 115 -4.54 -23.03 6.24
CA ALA A 115 -5.45 -23.96 6.89
C ALA A 115 -6.90 -23.86 6.37
N PRO A 116 -7.49 -22.65 6.18
CA PRO A 116 -8.87 -22.51 5.71
C PRO A 116 -9.07 -22.86 4.22
N THR A 117 -8.01 -23.07 3.45
CA THR A 117 -8.12 -23.38 2.03
C THR A 117 -8.48 -24.84 1.80
N ARG A 118 -9.14 -25.15 0.66
CA ARG A 118 -9.52 -26.51 0.29
C ARG A 118 -8.38 -27.37 -0.27
N ARG A 119 -7.13 -26.87 -0.29
CA ARG A 119 -5.97 -27.63 -0.76
C ARG A 119 -5.69 -28.83 0.16
N SER A 120 -5.22 -29.95 -0.41
CA SER A 120 -4.77 -31.09 0.39
C SER A 120 -3.58 -30.73 1.27
N TRP A 121 -3.37 -31.45 2.36
CA TRP A 121 -2.23 -31.21 3.26
C TRP A 121 -0.88 -31.31 2.53
N ALA A 122 -0.72 -32.29 1.64
CA ALA A 122 0.47 -32.47 0.83
C ALA A 122 0.73 -31.26 -0.08
N ALA A 123 -0.31 -30.68 -0.68
CA ALA A 123 -0.22 -29.49 -1.51
C ALA A 123 0.16 -28.25 -0.68
N LYS A 124 -0.44 -28.08 0.51
CA LYS A 124 -0.09 -26.99 1.44
C LYS A 124 1.38 -27.08 1.85
N ARG A 125 1.84 -28.28 2.25
CA ARG A 125 3.23 -28.52 2.66
C ARG A 125 4.22 -28.23 1.52
N ARG A 126 3.95 -28.76 0.33
CA ARG A 126 4.80 -28.53 -0.85
C ARG A 126 4.94 -27.03 -1.17
N ARG A 127 3.81 -26.29 -1.16
CA ARG A 127 3.80 -24.85 -1.37
C ARG A 127 4.56 -24.11 -0.26
N SER A 128 4.39 -24.51 1.01
CA SER A 128 5.11 -23.90 2.14
C SER A 128 6.63 -24.08 2.01
N VAL A 129 7.07 -25.26 1.59
CA VAL A 129 8.51 -25.53 1.36
C VAL A 129 9.04 -24.65 0.22
N ALA A 130 8.34 -24.58 -0.90
CA ALA A 130 8.73 -23.74 -2.04
C ALA A 130 8.80 -22.25 -1.67
N LEU A 131 7.84 -21.76 -0.87
CA LEU A 131 7.85 -20.38 -0.39
C LEU A 131 9.01 -20.10 0.57
N LEU A 132 9.33 -21.03 1.49
CA LEU A 132 10.50 -20.88 2.36
C LEU A 132 11.80 -20.86 1.57
N ASP A 133 11.90 -21.64 0.51
CA ASP A 133 13.04 -21.66 -0.37
C ASP A 133 13.18 -20.33 -1.11
N SER A 134 12.10 -19.82 -1.72
CA SER A 134 12.09 -18.55 -2.46
C SER A 134 12.46 -17.33 -1.58
N VAL A 135 12.20 -17.39 -0.26
CA VAL A 135 12.57 -16.30 0.68
C VAL A 135 13.90 -16.57 1.41
N GLY A 136 14.63 -17.63 1.02
CA GLY A 136 15.92 -17.98 1.61
C GLY A 136 15.85 -18.50 3.06
N LEU A 137 14.74 -19.13 3.45
CA LEU A 137 14.49 -19.65 4.81
C LEU A 137 14.32 -21.18 4.84
N ALA A 138 14.69 -21.90 3.79
CA ALA A 138 14.55 -23.37 3.74
C ALA A 138 15.23 -24.06 4.93
N ASN A 139 16.44 -23.64 5.27
CA ASN A 139 17.23 -24.22 6.41
C ASN A 139 16.65 -23.87 7.78
N LEU A 140 15.78 -22.87 7.85
CA LEU A 140 15.13 -22.37 9.07
C LEU A 140 13.67 -22.82 9.21
N ALA A 141 13.21 -23.71 8.34
CA ALA A 141 11.82 -24.14 8.25
C ALA A 141 11.22 -24.60 9.60
N ARG A 142 12.03 -25.27 10.43
CA ARG A 142 11.62 -25.80 11.76
C ARG A 142 11.92 -24.85 12.92
N ARG A 143 12.53 -23.69 12.66
CA ARG A 143 12.86 -22.70 13.69
C ARG A 143 11.59 -21.91 14.07
N PRO A 144 11.30 -21.70 15.37
CA PRO A 144 10.21 -20.83 15.79
C PRO A 144 10.40 -19.41 15.23
N ALA A 145 9.31 -18.82 14.72
CA ALA A 145 9.36 -17.50 14.08
C ALA A 145 9.93 -16.41 15.01
N GLY A 146 9.63 -16.45 16.30
CA GLY A 146 10.17 -15.51 17.28
C GLY A 146 11.66 -15.63 17.54
N ARG A 147 12.35 -16.68 17.02
CA ARG A 147 13.80 -16.86 17.10
C ARG A 147 14.53 -16.52 15.81
N LEU A 148 13.82 -16.02 14.81
CA LEU A 148 14.38 -15.49 13.59
C LEU A 148 14.87 -14.05 13.81
N SER A 149 15.87 -13.61 13.04
CA SER A 149 16.26 -12.20 12.98
C SER A 149 15.13 -11.33 12.39
N GLY A 150 15.17 -10.01 12.57
CA GLY A 150 14.15 -9.10 12.06
C GLY A 150 13.96 -9.23 10.55
N GLY A 151 15.05 -9.29 9.78
CA GLY A 151 14.99 -9.50 8.33
C GLY A 151 14.45 -10.88 7.93
N GLU A 152 14.79 -11.95 8.67
CA GLU A 152 14.20 -13.28 8.45
C GLU A 152 12.72 -13.31 8.77
N GLN A 153 12.28 -12.65 9.85
CA GLN A 153 10.87 -12.52 10.19
C GLN A 153 10.10 -11.76 9.11
N GLN A 154 10.68 -10.69 8.57
CA GLN A 154 10.05 -9.91 7.51
C GLN A 154 9.91 -10.72 6.22
N ARG A 155 10.96 -11.44 5.81
CA ARG A 155 10.87 -12.36 4.66
C ARG A 155 9.84 -13.46 4.87
N LEU A 156 9.74 -14.01 6.09
CA LEU A 156 8.69 -14.97 6.45
C LEU A 156 7.30 -14.33 6.37
N ALA A 157 7.13 -13.08 6.84
CA ALA A 157 5.86 -12.37 6.76
C ALA A 157 5.41 -12.17 5.30
N VAL A 158 6.32 -11.85 4.39
CA VAL A 158 6.04 -11.79 2.94
C VAL A 158 5.62 -13.16 2.41
N ALA A 159 6.34 -14.24 2.77
CA ALA A 159 5.98 -15.60 2.37
C ALA A 159 4.58 -16.02 2.88
N VAL A 160 4.24 -15.66 4.12
CA VAL A 160 2.91 -15.90 4.72
C VAL A 160 1.82 -15.13 3.98
N ALA A 161 2.06 -13.86 3.63
CA ALA A 161 1.12 -13.07 2.84
C ALA A 161 0.87 -13.67 1.44
N LEU A 162 1.90 -14.30 0.85
CA LEU A 162 1.84 -14.95 -0.47
C LEU A 162 1.34 -16.41 -0.42
N ALA A 163 1.14 -17.00 0.78
CA ALA A 163 0.87 -18.41 0.96
C ALA A 163 -0.36 -18.91 0.18
N ASN A 164 -1.38 -18.08 0.05
CA ASN A 164 -2.62 -18.44 -0.65
C ASN A 164 -2.62 -18.07 -2.13
N GLY A 165 -1.59 -17.40 -2.64
CA GLY A 165 -1.51 -16.90 -4.02
C GLY A 165 -2.47 -15.73 -4.26
N PRO A 166 -2.32 -14.63 -3.48
CA PRO A 166 -3.21 -13.49 -3.60
C PRO A 166 -3.07 -12.79 -4.95
N ARG A 167 -4.16 -12.17 -5.41
CA ARG A 167 -4.15 -11.28 -6.58
C ARG A 167 -3.59 -9.90 -6.25
N LEU A 168 -3.73 -9.48 -4.97
CA LEU A 168 -3.28 -8.20 -4.46
C LEU A 168 -2.40 -8.42 -3.22
N LEU A 169 -1.18 -7.90 -3.23
CA LEU A 169 -0.29 -7.82 -2.08
C LEU A 169 -0.23 -6.39 -1.58
N LEU A 170 -0.55 -6.19 -0.32
CA LEU A 170 -0.50 -4.92 0.39
C LEU A 170 0.64 -4.98 1.40
N ALA A 171 1.58 -4.03 1.36
CA ALA A 171 2.71 -4.00 2.29
C ALA A 171 2.82 -2.62 2.95
N ASP A 172 2.72 -2.59 4.29
CA ASP A 172 2.84 -1.38 5.08
C ASP A 172 4.26 -1.26 5.64
N GLU A 173 5.05 -0.32 5.12
CA GLU A 173 6.43 -0.03 5.52
C GLU A 173 7.31 -1.31 5.64
N PRO A 174 7.37 -2.18 4.61
CA PRO A 174 7.95 -3.51 4.74
C PRO A 174 9.45 -3.54 4.99
N THR A 175 10.13 -2.40 4.88
CA THR A 175 11.59 -2.28 5.01
C THR A 175 12.04 -1.35 6.12
N SER A 176 11.12 -0.66 6.81
CA SER A 176 11.41 0.46 7.73
C SER A 176 12.28 0.11 8.96
N GLN A 177 12.39 -1.17 9.32
CA GLN A 177 13.14 -1.63 10.48
C GLN A 177 14.30 -2.57 10.12
N LEU A 178 14.72 -2.55 8.85
CA LEU A 178 15.71 -3.47 8.31
C LEU A 178 17.01 -2.75 7.94
N ASP A 179 18.11 -3.47 8.02
CA ASP A 179 19.35 -3.05 7.36
C ASP A 179 19.22 -3.06 5.83
N HIS A 180 20.09 -2.36 5.13
CA HIS A 180 20.04 -2.21 3.67
C HIS A 180 19.99 -3.56 2.91
N GLY A 181 20.75 -4.56 3.36
CA GLY A 181 20.78 -5.86 2.70
C GLY A 181 19.48 -6.61 2.87
N SER A 182 18.91 -6.61 4.08
CA SER A 182 17.61 -7.22 4.37
C SER A 182 16.46 -6.48 3.68
N ALA A 183 16.54 -5.15 3.61
CA ALA A 183 15.56 -4.32 2.91
C ALA A 183 15.53 -4.63 1.41
N ALA A 184 16.71 -4.67 0.75
CA ALA A 184 16.82 -5.03 -0.65
C ALA A 184 16.25 -6.43 -0.94
N ALA A 185 16.54 -7.42 -0.09
CA ALA A 185 16.00 -8.77 -0.24
C ALA A 185 14.46 -8.80 -0.15
N VAL A 186 13.86 -8.03 0.76
CA VAL A 186 12.39 -7.93 0.89
C VAL A 186 11.77 -7.29 -0.36
N ILE A 187 12.36 -6.22 -0.90
CA ILE A 187 11.87 -5.56 -2.11
C ILE A 187 11.96 -6.50 -3.32
N GLU A 188 13.06 -7.25 -3.47
CA GLU A 188 13.19 -8.24 -4.54
C GLU A 188 12.14 -9.35 -4.43
N LEU A 189 11.80 -9.82 -3.23
CA LEU A 189 10.70 -10.79 -3.05
C LEU A 189 9.35 -10.22 -3.46
N ILE A 190 9.08 -8.96 -3.16
CA ILE A 190 7.85 -8.27 -3.56
C ILE A 190 7.81 -8.12 -5.08
N ARG A 191 8.93 -7.75 -5.72
CA ARG A 191 9.04 -7.66 -7.18
C ARG A 191 8.85 -9.03 -7.86
N ALA A 192 9.48 -10.07 -7.35
CA ALA A 192 9.31 -11.43 -7.86
C ALA A 192 7.84 -11.88 -7.77
N ALA A 193 7.13 -11.55 -6.68
CA ALA A 193 5.70 -11.84 -6.58
C ALA A 193 4.87 -11.15 -7.67
N ASN A 194 5.24 -9.94 -8.08
CA ASN A 194 4.59 -9.26 -9.20
C ASN A 194 4.98 -9.88 -10.55
N GLN A 195 6.28 -10.03 -10.82
CA GLN A 195 6.80 -10.46 -12.13
C GLN A 195 6.46 -11.91 -12.44
N ASP A 196 6.64 -12.82 -11.47
CA ASP A 196 6.51 -14.27 -11.67
C ASP A 196 5.07 -14.76 -11.49
N LEU A 197 4.29 -14.11 -10.61
CA LEU A 197 2.94 -14.54 -10.24
C LEU A 197 1.84 -13.61 -10.77
N GLY A 198 2.19 -12.46 -11.36
CA GLY A 198 1.23 -11.44 -11.79
C GLY A 198 0.46 -10.81 -10.63
N THR A 199 0.97 -10.89 -9.40
CA THR A 199 0.34 -10.28 -8.23
C THR A 199 0.42 -8.77 -8.33
N THR A 200 -0.72 -8.07 -8.23
CA THR A 200 -0.74 -6.61 -8.07
C THR A 200 -0.15 -6.23 -6.73
N VAL A 201 0.65 -5.19 -6.66
CA VAL A 201 1.36 -4.81 -5.43
C VAL A 201 1.09 -3.36 -5.08
N VAL A 202 0.73 -3.10 -3.82
CA VAL A 202 0.68 -1.75 -3.24
C VAL A 202 1.56 -1.71 -2.00
N VAL A 203 2.61 -0.90 -2.05
CA VAL A 203 3.56 -0.71 -0.94
C VAL A 203 3.39 0.68 -0.37
N VAL A 204 3.15 0.79 0.92
CA VAL A 204 3.27 2.05 1.66
C VAL A 204 4.71 2.19 2.12
N THR A 205 5.34 3.31 1.83
CA THR A 205 6.69 3.62 2.30
C THR A 205 6.91 5.14 2.36
N HIS A 206 7.87 5.57 3.15
CA HIS A 206 8.39 6.94 3.14
C HIS A 206 9.74 7.03 2.40
N ASP A 207 10.29 5.89 1.99
CA ASP A 207 11.56 5.81 1.26
C ASP A 207 11.33 5.96 -0.24
N GLN A 208 11.78 7.09 -0.79
CA GLN A 208 11.70 7.38 -2.23
C GLN A 208 12.50 6.40 -3.09
N ALA A 209 13.62 5.86 -2.56
CA ALA A 209 14.41 4.88 -3.29
C ALA A 209 13.62 3.57 -3.50
N VAL A 210 12.84 3.15 -2.50
CA VAL A 210 11.91 2.01 -2.65
C VAL A 210 10.83 2.34 -3.68
N GLY A 211 10.28 3.56 -3.63
CA GLY A 211 9.26 4.02 -4.58
C GLY A 211 9.75 3.94 -6.04
N SER A 212 10.94 4.45 -6.32
CA SER A 212 11.51 4.47 -7.68
C SER A 212 11.75 3.08 -8.25
N VAL A 213 12.10 2.11 -7.41
CA VAL A 213 12.32 0.70 -7.81
C VAL A 213 11.02 -0.01 -8.17
N LEU A 214 9.89 0.42 -7.60
CA LEU A 214 8.58 -0.22 -7.79
C LEU A 214 7.79 0.28 -9.01
N GLY A 215 8.22 1.37 -9.64
CA GLY A 215 7.67 1.88 -10.91
C GLY A 215 6.76 3.07 -10.72
N ARG A 216 5.43 2.91 -10.49
CA ARG A 216 4.52 4.03 -10.24
C ARG A 216 4.53 4.44 -8.78
N THR A 217 4.62 5.73 -8.54
CA THR A 217 4.51 6.34 -7.21
C THR A 217 3.25 7.19 -7.10
N VAL A 218 2.62 7.18 -5.94
CA VAL A 218 1.48 8.05 -5.61
C VAL A 218 1.76 8.71 -4.26
N THR A 219 1.89 10.02 -4.25
CA THR A 219 2.15 10.76 -3.02
C THR A 219 0.85 11.17 -2.35
N ILE A 220 0.71 10.83 -1.07
CA ILE A 220 -0.43 11.21 -0.24
C ILE A 220 0.02 12.23 0.79
N ARG A 221 -0.67 13.38 0.84
CA ARG A 221 -0.49 14.43 1.85
C ARG A 221 -1.85 14.89 2.35
N ASP A 222 -1.98 15.07 3.66
CA ASP A 222 -3.21 15.55 4.31
C ASP A 222 -4.49 14.80 3.89
N GLY A 223 -4.35 13.49 3.64
CA GLY A 223 -5.44 12.63 3.22
C GLY A 223 -5.87 12.77 1.75
N ARG A 224 -5.08 13.41 0.90
CA ARG A 224 -5.34 13.61 -0.54
C ARG A 224 -4.19 13.05 -1.39
N VAL A 225 -4.49 12.67 -2.61
CA VAL A 225 -3.46 12.38 -3.63
C VAL A 225 -2.91 13.71 -4.13
N GLY A 226 -1.61 13.92 -3.99
CA GLY A 226 -0.93 15.15 -4.40
C GLY A 226 -0.23 15.01 -5.75
N THR A 227 0.61 13.96 -5.89
CA THR A 227 1.37 13.70 -7.12
C THR A 227 1.33 12.24 -7.51
N GLU A 228 1.45 11.97 -8.79
CA GLU A 228 1.72 10.64 -9.34
C GLU A 228 3.02 10.67 -10.14
N GLY A 229 3.93 9.73 -9.81
CA GLY A 229 5.19 9.55 -10.52
C GLY A 229 5.12 8.39 -11.50
N HIS A 230 5.55 8.61 -12.74
CA HIS A 230 5.69 7.60 -13.77
C HIS A 230 7.04 7.75 -14.48
N ALA A 231 7.80 6.68 -14.57
CA ALA A 231 9.07 6.64 -15.32
C ALA A 231 10.08 7.74 -14.94
N GLY A 232 10.05 8.21 -13.67
CA GLY A 232 10.95 9.26 -13.17
C GLY A 232 10.45 10.69 -13.35
N GLU A 233 9.23 10.88 -13.84
CA GLU A 233 8.56 12.16 -13.92
C GLU A 233 7.41 12.21 -12.91
N ASP A 234 7.26 13.33 -12.18
CA ASP A 234 6.19 13.56 -11.22
C ASP A 234 5.12 14.50 -11.80
N PHE A 235 3.87 14.07 -11.75
CA PHE A 235 2.69 14.79 -12.22
C PHE A 235 1.82 15.22 -11.04
N LEU A 236 1.34 16.46 -11.06
CA LEU A 236 0.36 16.94 -10.09
C LEU A 236 -1.01 16.34 -10.36
N VAL A 237 -1.68 15.90 -9.30
CA VAL A 237 -3.05 15.40 -9.41
C VAL A 237 -4.03 16.50 -9.08
N ILE A 238 -4.93 16.79 -10.03
CA ILE A 238 -6.07 17.70 -9.82
C ILE A 238 -7.22 16.87 -9.26
N SER A 239 -7.60 17.15 -8.01
CA SER A 239 -8.72 16.48 -7.35
C SER A 239 -10.06 16.88 -7.98
N ARG A 240 -11.13 16.11 -7.74
CA ARG A 240 -12.47 16.39 -8.28
C ARG A 240 -13.06 17.74 -7.85
N ASP A 241 -12.65 18.23 -6.68
CA ASP A 241 -13.04 19.55 -6.18
C ASP A 241 -12.21 20.70 -6.80
N GLY A 242 -11.33 20.39 -7.77
CA GLY A 242 -10.44 21.35 -8.42
C GLY A 242 -9.21 21.70 -7.59
N SER A 243 -9.00 21.10 -6.42
CA SER A 243 -7.80 21.36 -5.63
C SER A 243 -6.58 20.62 -6.20
N VAL A 244 -5.41 21.25 -6.07
CA VAL A 244 -4.11 20.67 -6.40
C VAL A 244 -3.14 20.96 -5.25
N GLN A 245 -2.31 19.97 -4.91
CA GLN A 245 -1.24 20.15 -3.92
C GLN A 245 0.07 20.43 -4.64
N LEU A 246 0.62 21.63 -4.42
CA LEU A 246 1.93 21.99 -4.99
C LEU A 246 3.05 21.27 -4.22
N PRO A 247 4.14 20.85 -4.92
CA PRO A 247 5.34 20.33 -4.29
C PRO A 247 5.97 21.32 -3.32
N THR A 248 6.65 20.80 -2.30
CA THR A 248 7.29 21.64 -1.26
C THR A 248 8.31 22.58 -1.86
N GLU A 249 9.06 22.13 -2.86
CA GLU A 249 10.06 22.94 -3.57
C GLU A 249 9.43 24.16 -4.26
N VAL A 250 8.24 24.00 -4.84
CA VAL A 250 7.49 25.10 -5.49
C VAL A 250 6.96 26.07 -4.43
N LEU A 251 6.47 25.53 -3.29
CA LEU A 251 5.98 26.35 -2.19
C LEU A 251 7.10 27.16 -1.57
N GLU A 252 8.27 26.59 -1.34
CA GLU A 252 9.42 27.27 -0.74
C GLU A 252 10.05 28.29 -1.70
N ALA A 253 10.17 27.94 -2.99
CA ALA A 253 10.86 28.78 -3.97
C ALA A 253 10.01 29.94 -4.50
N ALA A 254 8.69 29.75 -4.70
CA ALA A 254 7.87 30.69 -5.46
C ALA A 254 6.56 31.08 -4.78
N LEU A 255 5.90 30.18 -4.06
CA LEU A 255 4.55 30.34 -3.54
C LEU A 255 4.45 29.91 -2.06
N PRO A 256 5.11 30.62 -1.12
CA PRO A 256 5.08 30.26 0.29
C PRO A 256 3.63 30.15 0.82
N PRO A 257 3.36 29.24 1.79
CA PRO A 257 2.05 29.10 2.39
C PRO A 257 1.49 30.44 2.90
N GLY A 258 0.22 30.72 2.55
CA GLY A 258 -0.44 32.00 2.85
C GLY A 258 -0.24 33.08 1.80
N SER A 259 0.54 32.83 0.73
CA SER A 259 0.62 33.73 -0.43
C SER A 259 -0.70 33.77 -1.19
N LEU A 260 -0.98 34.89 -1.83
CA LEU A 260 -2.02 35.00 -2.85
C LEU A 260 -1.40 34.71 -4.23
N ALA A 261 -2.05 33.86 -5.00
CA ALA A 261 -1.65 33.57 -6.37
C ALA A 261 -2.82 33.79 -7.33
N ARG A 262 -2.50 34.23 -8.54
CA ARG A 262 -3.46 34.30 -9.66
C ARG A 262 -3.22 33.12 -10.57
N ALA A 263 -4.27 32.35 -10.87
CA ALA A 263 -4.25 31.33 -11.90
C ALA A 263 -4.54 31.98 -13.25
N ILE A 264 -3.65 31.81 -14.20
CA ILE A 264 -3.73 32.38 -15.55
C ILE A 264 -3.78 31.22 -16.53
N PRO A 265 -4.89 31.04 -17.27
CA PRO A 265 -4.95 30.06 -18.35
C PRO A 265 -3.95 30.44 -19.45
N THR A 266 -3.23 29.47 -19.97
CA THR A 266 -2.30 29.59 -21.10
C THR A 266 -2.68 28.58 -22.19
N ALA A 267 -2.06 28.64 -23.36
CA ALA A 267 -2.28 27.68 -24.43
C ALA A 267 -1.85 26.25 -24.05
N GLU A 268 -0.92 26.13 -23.09
CA GLU A 268 -0.30 24.85 -22.67
C GLU A 268 -0.80 24.38 -21.29
N GLY A 269 -1.64 25.17 -20.59
CA GLY A 269 -2.13 24.82 -19.25
C GLY A 269 -2.49 26.02 -18.37
N VAL A 270 -2.10 26.00 -17.11
CA VAL A 270 -2.36 27.05 -16.13
C VAL A 270 -1.05 27.48 -15.49
N GLU A 271 -0.78 28.78 -15.51
CA GLU A 271 0.34 29.40 -14.79
C GLU A 271 -0.16 29.96 -13.45
N LEU A 272 0.57 29.72 -12.36
CA LEU A 272 0.31 30.31 -11.05
C LEU A 272 1.33 31.44 -10.81
N ARG A 273 0.85 32.68 -10.71
CA ARG A 273 1.70 33.84 -10.39
C ARG A 273 1.37 34.36 -9.00
N ARG A 274 2.41 34.50 -8.16
CA ARG A 274 2.29 35.16 -6.87
C ARG A 274 1.84 36.62 -7.08
N VAL A 275 0.92 37.06 -6.23
CA VAL A 275 0.42 38.45 -6.23
C VAL A 275 0.68 39.05 -4.86
N ASP A 276 1.46 40.12 -4.80
CA ASP A 276 1.63 40.92 -3.60
C ASP A 276 0.47 41.94 -3.53
N VAL A 277 -0.59 41.55 -2.79
CA VAL A 277 -1.68 42.48 -2.49
C VAL A 277 -1.28 43.24 -1.24
N ALA A 278 -1.05 44.55 -1.38
CA ALA A 278 -0.88 45.42 -0.22
C ALA A 278 -2.11 45.26 0.68
N ARG A 279 -1.92 44.68 1.86
CA ARG A 279 -2.97 44.65 2.88
C ARG A 279 -3.12 46.08 3.37
N GLY A 280 -4.16 46.80 2.88
CA GLY A 280 -4.58 48.09 3.38
C GLY A 280 -5.06 48.00 4.84
#